data_8f7dc4f04971d76a1b14695f6aebb317
#
_entry.id   8f7dc4f04971d76a1b14695f6aebb317
#
_cell.length_a   1.000
_cell.length_b   1.000
_cell.length_c   1.000
_cell.angle_alpha   90.00
_cell.angle_beta   90.00
_cell.angle_gamma   90.00
#
_symmetry.space_group_name_H-M   'P 1'
#
loop_
_entity.id
_entity.type
_entity.pdbx_description
1 polymer ?
#
loop_
_entity_poly.entity_id
_entity_poly.type
_entity_poly.pdbx_seq_one_letter_code
_entity_poly.pdbx_strand_id
1 'polypeptide(L)'
;YKLRRLIRVMKIVDHIAVLVENLETSQEWYENVCGAELVFEDYKYKRMMMGNVTIALIDKKHYEYNHIGIAVENYADLPSDKGEIVHHRDGTTGCYVKDPDGNVVEFIHYNKECKKEMKI
;
A
#
# COMPACT_ATOMS: atom_id res chain seq x y z
N TYR A 1 -2.91 22.90 -16.36
CA TYR A 1 -1.57 22.92 -15.81
C TYR A 1 -1.37 21.85 -14.71
N LYS A 2 -2.10 21.94 -13.61
CA LYS A 2 -1.99 20.92 -12.56
C LYS A 2 -2.46 19.55 -13.05
N LEU A 3 -3.52 19.56 -13.85
CA LEU A 3 -4.03 18.32 -14.40
C LEU A 3 -3.00 17.64 -15.29
N ARG A 4 -2.28 18.43 -16.07
CA ARG A 4 -1.26 17.87 -16.95
C ARG A 4 -0.13 17.23 -16.13
N ARG A 5 0.24 17.87 -15.02
CA ARG A 5 1.27 17.30 -14.15
C ARG A 5 0.83 15.98 -13.55
N LEU A 6 -0.44 15.91 -13.11
CA LEU A 6 -0.98 14.67 -12.54
C LEU A 6 -0.96 13.54 -13.57
N ILE A 7 -1.28 13.87 -14.81
CA ILE A 7 -1.26 12.84 -15.86
C ILE A 7 0.17 12.36 -16.13
N ARG A 8 1.15 13.27 -16.06
CA ARG A 8 2.53 12.91 -16.36
C ARG A 8 3.19 12.14 -15.22
N VAL A 9 2.82 12.43 -13.98
CA VAL A 9 3.44 11.82 -12.79
C VAL A 9 2.42 10.92 -12.14
N MET A 10 2.21 9.77 -12.69
CA MET A 10 1.17 8.85 -12.21
C MET A 10 1.56 8.23 -10.89
N LYS A 11 1.43 9.00 -9.82
CA LYS A 11 1.61 8.53 -8.46
C LYS A 11 0.28 8.67 -7.72
N ILE A 12 -0.21 7.58 -7.18
CA ILE A 12 -1.49 7.57 -6.48
C ILE A 12 -1.33 6.87 -5.14
N VAL A 13 -2.17 7.21 -4.20
CA VAL A 13 -2.22 6.47 -2.94
C VAL A 13 -2.85 5.12 -3.25
N ASP A 14 -2.06 4.07 -3.08
CA ASP A 14 -2.48 2.71 -3.37
C ASP A 14 -3.12 2.07 -2.14
N HIS A 15 -2.51 2.25 -0.99
CA HIS A 15 -3.03 1.66 0.24
C HIS A 15 -2.56 2.43 1.45
N ILE A 16 -3.29 2.21 2.54
CA ILE A 16 -2.91 2.70 3.87
C ILE A 16 -2.79 1.47 4.73
N ALA A 17 -1.62 1.27 5.31
CA ALA A 17 -1.36 0.10 6.15
C ALA A 17 -1.49 0.47 7.60
N VAL A 18 -2.29 -0.28 8.33
CA VAL A 18 -2.61 -0.01 9.74
C VAL A 18 -2.25 -1.23 10.57
N LEU A 19 -1.42 -1.04 11.58
CA LEU A 19 -1.07 -2.12 12.51
C LEU A 19 -2.27 -2.48 13.35
N VAL A 20 -2.57 -3.77 13.45
CA VAL A 20 -3.71 -4.24 14.24
C VAL A 20 -3.27 -5.37 15.16
N GLU A 21 -3.97 -5.50 16.28
CA GLU A 21 -3.73 -6.56 17.24
C GLU A 21 -4.28 -7.89 16.76
N ASN A 22 -5.46 -7.85 16.14
CA ASN A 22 -6.18 -9.05 15.74
C ASN A 22 -6.81 -8.80 14.38
N LEU A 23 -6.39 -9.57 13.39
CA LEU A 23 -6.83 -9.37 12.01
C LEU A 23 -8.33 -9.55 11.83
N GLU A 24 -8.89 -10.60 12.48
CA GLU A 24 -10.31 -10.91 12.32
C GLU A 24 -11.20 -9.85 12.98
N THR A 25 -10.84 -9.42 14.17
CA THR A 25 -11.59 -8.38 14.86
C THR A 25 -11.55 -7.08 14.08
N SER A 26 -10.38 -6.73 13.53
CA SER A 26 -10.24 -5.51 12.75
C SER A 26 -11.01 -5.61 11.45
N GLN A 27 -10.97 -6.75 10.78
CA GLN A 27 -11.75 -6.94 9.56
C GLN A 27 -13.22 -6.67 9.83
N GLU A 28 -13.77 -7.26 10.90
CA GLU A 28 -15.16 -7.06 11.26
C GLU A 28 -15.49 -5.60 11.47
N TRP A 29 -14.62 -4.89 12.17
CA TRP A 29 -14.83 -3.47 12.43
C TRP A 29 -14.85 -2.66 11.13
N TYR A 30 -13.86 -2.90 10.26
CA TYR A 30 -13.79 -2.14 9.00
C TYR A 30 -14.95 -2.49 8.08
N GLU A 31 -15.42 -3.74 8.12
CA GLU A 31 -16.61 -4.12 7.36
C GLU A 31 -17.85 -3.41 7.88
N ASN A 32 -18.07 -3.47 9.20
CA ASN A 32 -19.32 -3.02 9.79
C ASN A 32 -19.39 -1.50 9.94
N VAL A 33 -18.27 -0.86 10.25
CA VAL A 33 -18.25 0.57 10.52
C VAL A 33 -17.93 1.38 9.26
N CYS A 34 -17.00 0.88 8.46
CA CYS A 34 -16.54 1.62 7.28
C CYS A 34 -17.12 1.11 5.97
N GLY A 35 -17.79 -0.03 5.98
CA GLY A 35 -18.31 -0.60 4.75
C GLY A 35 -17.24 -1.16 3.84
N ALA A 36 -16.07 -1.46 4.38
CA ALA A 36 -14.98 -1.99 3.59
C ALA A 36 -15.23 -3.46 3.23
N GLU A 37 -14.59 -3.91 2.16
CA GLU A 37 -14.78 -5.25 1.66
C GLU A 37 -13.45 -5.97 1.61
N LEU A 38 -13.38 -7.19 2.16
CA LEU A 38 -12.17 -8.00 2.11
C LEU A 38 -11.91 -8.43 0.66
N VAL A 39 -10.72 -8.10 0.15
CA VAL A 39 -10.36 -8.47 -1.22
C VAL A 39 -9.15 -9.40 -1.29
N PHE A 40 -8.39 -9.51 -0.22
CA PHE A 40 -7.26 -10.43 -0.17
C PHE A 40 -6.84 -10.63 1.28
N GLU A 41 -6.34 -11.85 1.59
CA GLU A 41 -5.81 -12.12 2.92
C GLU A 41 -4.76 -13.21 2.89
N ASP A 42 -3.82 -13.11 3.81
CA ASP A 42 -2.93 -14.21 4.12
C ASP A 42 -2.69 -14.17 5.64
N TYR A 43 -1.73 -14.94 6.12
CA TYR A 43 -1.55 -15.04 7.57
C TYR A 43 -0.97 -13.79 8.22
N LYS A 44 -0.46 -12.86 7.41
CA LYS A 44 0.17 -11.64 7.93
C LYS A 44 -0.70 -10.41 7.79
N TYR A 45 -1.61 -10.38 6.82
CA TYR A 45 -2.38 -9.16 6.59
C TYR A 45 -3.66 -9.44 5.83
N LYS A 46 -4.55 -8.46 5.85
CA LYS A 46 -5.81 -8.48 5.09
C LYS A 46 -5.95 -7.17 4.35
N ARG A 47 -6.33 -7.25 3.07
CA ARG A 47 -6.60 -6.06 2.29
C ARG A 47 -8.10 -5.81 2.22
N MET A 48 -8.51 -4.61 2.64
CA MET A 48 -9.89 -4.19 2.67
C MET A 48 -10.08 -3.07 1.68
N MET A 49 -10.97 -3.25 0.72
CA MET A 49 -11.25 -2.23 -0.30
C MET A 49 -12.25 -1.22 0.23
N MET A 50 -11.92 0.07 0.07
CA MET A 50 -12.81 1.17 0.42
C MET A 50 -12.79 2.16 -0.72
N GLY A 51 -13.83 2.12 -1.57
CA GLY A 51 -13.86 3.00 -2.71
C GLY A 51 -12.65 2.78 -3.61
N ASN A 52 -11.81 3.79 -3.72
CA ASN A 52 -10.63 3.71 -4.60
C ASN A 52 -9.33 3.46 -3.83
N VAL A 53 -9.39 3.17 -2.53
CA VAL A 53 -8.20 2.98 -1.72
C VAL A 53 -8.33 1.69 -0.94
N THR A 54 -7.22 0.98 -0.81
CA THR A 54 -7.15 -0.25 -0.02
C THR A 54 -6.61 0.08 1.37
N ILE A 55 -7.27 -0.44 2.38
CA ILE A 55 -6.76 -0.41 3.75
C ILE A 55 -6.12 -1.77 4.00
N ALA A 56 -4.84 -1.79 4.28
CA ALA A 56 -4.13 -3.02 4.58
C ALA A 56 -4.06 -3.17 6.10
N LEU A 57 -4.78 -4.15 6.63
CA LEU A 57 -4.70 -4.47 8.04
C LEU A 57 -3.50 -5.38 8.22
N ILE A 58 -2.47 -4.91 8.90
CA ILE A 58 -1.23 -5.66 9.03
C ILE A 58 -1.02 -6.07 10.49
N ASP A 59 -0.68 -7.34 10.65
CA ASP A 59 -0.55 -7.93 11.99
C ASP A 59 0.73 -7.42 12.66
N LYS A 60 0.58 -6.81 13.83
CA LYS A 60 1.73 -6.25 14.53
C LYS A 60 2.73 -7.31 14.99
N LYS A 61 2.38 -8.57 14.90
CA LYS A 61 3.35 -9.65 15.17
C LYS A 61 4.40 -9.76 14.07
N HIS A 62 4.09 -9.25 12.87
CA HIS A 62 4.95 -9.39 11.70
C HIS A 62 5.43 -8.06 11.13
N TYR A 63 4.81 -6.95 11.53
CA TYR A 63 5.11 -5.63 11.00
C TYR A 63 5.33 -4.65 12.13
N GLU A 64 6.08 -3.59 11.85
CA GLU A 64 6.46 -2.63 12.89
C GLU A 64 5.83 -1.25 12.73
N TYR A 65 5.42 -0.88 11.53
CA TYR A 65 4.98 0.48 11.26
C TYR A 65 3.69 0.52 10.48
N ASN A 66 2.88 1.54 10.79
CA ASN A 66 1.87 1.99 9.83
C ASN A 66 2.59 2.61 8.66
N HIS A 67 1.99 2.55 7.46
CA HIS A 67 2.60 3.27 6.34
C HIS A 67 1.54 3.62 5.30
N ILE A 68 1.90 4.60 4.46
CA ILE A 68 1.10 4.98 3.31
C ILE A 68 1.80 4.38 2.10
N GLY A 69 1.06 3.68 1.25
CA GLY A 69 1.60 3.10 0.04
C GLY A 69 1.27 3.97 -1.16
N ILE A 70 2.29 4.36 -1.91
CA ILE A 70 2.15 5.18 -3.10
C ILE A 70 2.54 4.33 -4.30
N ALA A 71 1.61 4.12 -5.22
CA ALA A 71 1.91 3.36 -6.43
C ALA A 71 2.59 4.25 -7.45
N VAL A 72 3.65 3.74 -8.06
CA VAL A 72 4.35 4.43 -9.13
C VAL A 72 4.17 3.67 -10.43
N GLU A 73 4.18 4.38 -11.53
CA GLU A 73 3.92 3.79 -12.83
C GLU A 73 5.10 2.99 -13.36
N ASN A 74 6.30 3.50 -13.17
CA ASN A 74 7.51 2.87 -13.71
C ASN A 74 8.46 2.49 -12.58
N TYR A 75 9.19 1.40 -12.79
CA TYR A 75 10.20 0.97 -11.82
C TYR A 75 11.20 2.09 -11.53
N ALA A 76 11.56 2.85 -12.56
CA ALA A 76 12.53 3.94 -12.42
C ALA A 76 12.04 5.07 -11.52
N ASP A 77 10.73 5.11 -11.24
CA ASP A 77 10.16 6.14 -10.38
C ASP A 77 10.27 5.80 -8.91
N LEU A 78 10.75 4.61 -8.57
CA LEU A 78 11.02 4.26 -7.18
C LEU A 78 12.18 5.13 -6.68
N PRO A 79 12.02 5.77 -5.51
CA PRO A 79 13.08 6.65 -5.00
C PRO A 79 14.21 5.86 -4.35
N SER A 80 14.94 5.11 -5.17
CA SER A 80 15.98 4.20 -4.68
C SER A 80 17.15 4.93 -4.04
N ASP A 81 17.30 6.23 -4.29
CA ASP A 81 18.32 7.04 -3.65
C ASP A 81 17.94 7.44 -2.23
N LYS A 82 16.68 7.23 -1.83
CA LYS A 82 16.18 7.63 -0.52
C LYS A 82 15.78 6.46 0.36
N GLY A 83 15.68 5.28 -0.20
CA GLY A 83 15.26 4.11 0.55
C GLY A 83 15.72 2.83 -0.08
N GLU A 84 15.47 1.75 0.62
CA GLU A 84 15.91 0.42 0.20
C GLU A 84 14.86 -0.25 -0.68
N ILE A 85 15.31 -0.89 -1.74
CA ILE A 85 14.43 -1.64 -2.64
C ILE A 85 14.14 -3.00 -2.01
N VAL A 86 12.87 -3.36 -1.93
CA VAL A 86 12.44 -4.62 -1.36
C VAL A 86 11.55 -5.34 -2.38
N HIS A 87 11.87 -6.60 -2.64
CA HIS A 87 11.04 -7.42 -3.52
C HIS A 87 10.08 -8.22 -2.67
N HIS A 88 8.79 -7.94 -2.87
CA HIS A 88 7.75 -8.58 -2.06
C HIS A 88 7.39 -9.95 -2.60
N ARG A 89 6.86 -10.79 -1.72
CA ARG A 89 6.50 -12.17 -2.11
C ARG A 89 5.34 -12.23 -3.09
N ASP A 90 4.59 -11.15 -3.23
CA ASP A 90 3.47 -11.10 -4.20
C ASP A 90 3.92 -10.63 -5.59
N GLY A 91 5.21 -10.42 -5.77
CA GLY A 91 5.76 -9.99 -7.06
C GLY A 91 5.89 -8.50 -7.25
N THR A 92 5.43 -7.71 -6.30
CA THR A 92 5.61 -6.26 -6.38
C THR A 92 6.98 -5.87 -5.84
N THR A 93 7.41 -4.65 -6.14
CA THR A 93 8.65 -4.10 -5.62
C THR A 93 8.35 -2.82 -4.87
N GLY A 94 8.86 -2.72 -3.66
CA GLY A 94 8.64 -1.56 -2.82
C GLY A 94 9.92 -0.83 -2.49
N CYS A 95 9.78 0.42 -2.10
CA CYS A 95 10.87 1.23 -1.61
C CYS A 95 10.35 2.01 -0.42
N TYR A 96 10.88 1.73 0.78
CA TYR A 96 10.41 2.35 2.01
C TYR A 96 11.27 3.56 2.33
N VAL A 97 10.59 4.69 2.48
CA VAL A 97 11.24 5.98 2.71
C VAL A 97 10.59 6.61 3.93
N LYS A 98 11.34 7.38 4.69
CA LYS A 98 10.77 8.12 5.81
C LYS A 98 10.54 9.57 5.38
N ASP A 99 9.39 10.12 5.79
CA ASP A 99 9.14 11.54 5.57
C ASP A 99 9.95 12.35 6.59
N PRO A 100 9.92 13.67 6.54
CA PRO A 100 10.75 14.48 7.46
C PRO A 100 10.50 14.22 8.94
N ASP A 101 9.33 13.72 9.29
CA ASP A 101 8.99 13.44 10.69
C ASP A 101 9.10 11.97 11.05
N GLY A 102 9.63 11.16 10.15
CA GLY A 102 9.87 9.75 10.43
C GLY A 102 8.72 8.84 10.09
N ASN A 103 7.67 9.35 9.45
CA ASN A 103 6.56 8.50 9.01
C ASN A 103 6.99 7.69 7.80
N VAL A 104 6.60 6.41 7.77
CA VAL A 104 7.02 5.51 6.72
C VAL A 104 6.10 5.63 5.52
N VAL A 105 6.70 5.78 4.34
CA VAL A 105 5.98 5.82 3.07
C VAL A 105 6.58 4.75 2.19
N GLU A 106 5.75 3.85 1.68
CA GLU A 106 6.20 2.83 0.75
C GLU A 106 5.83 3.24 -0.67
N PHE A 107 6.84 3.35 -1.55
CA PHE A 107 6.57 3.49 -2.97
C PHE A 107 6.56 2.09 -3.56
N ILE A 108 5.50 1.75 -4.30
CA ILE A 108 5.30 0.40 -4.77
C ILE A 108 5.12 0.38 -6.29
N HIS A 109 5.83 -0.56 -6.92
CA HIS A 109 5.74 -0.78 -8.36
C HIS A 109 5.17 -2.16 -8.61
N TYR A 110 4.14 -2.24 -9.43
CA TYR A 110 3.54 -3.49 -9.85
C TYR A 110 4.21 -3.92 -11.14
N ASN A 111 4.80 -5.11 -11.17
CA ASN A 111 5.38 -5.60 -12.39
C ASN A 111 4.26 -6.00 -13.36
N LYS A 112 4.62 -6.46 -14.54
CA LYS A 112 3.64 -6.75 -15.56
C LYS A 112 2.57 -7.74 -15.10
N GLU A 113 2.97 -8.77 -14.38
CA GLU A 113 2.03 -9.79 -13.92
C GLU A 113 1.04 -9.25 -12.90
N CYS A 114 1.45 -8.25 -12.13
CA CYS A 114 0.64 -7.73 -11.05
C CYS A 114 -0.21 -6.52 -11.42
N LYS A 115 -0.01 -5.95 -12.60
CA LYS A 115 -0.66 -4.69 -12.97
C LYS A 115 -2.16 -4.77 -12.96
N LYS A 116 -2.72 -5.93 -13.29
CA LYS A 116 -4.16 -6.09 -13.30
C LYS A 116 -4.79 -5.91 -11.92
N GLU A 117 -4.00 -6.01 -10.87
CA GLU A 117 -4.49 -5.85 -9.50
C GLU A 117 -4.38 -4.43 -8.99
N MET A 118 -3.76 -3.57 -9.77
CA MET A 118 -3.62 -2.17 -9.41
C MET A 118 -4.94 -1.45 -9.60
N LYS A 119 -5.44 -0.82 -8.54
CA LYS A 119 -6.72 -0.11 -8.56
C LYS A 119 -6.50 1.35 -8.89
N ILE A 120 -6.67 1.69 -10.14
CA ILE A 120 -6.48 3.07 -10.57
C ILE A 120 -7.78 3.66 -11.04
#